data_db5255b5ebfcc88975da91b927ac4e60
#
_entry.id   db5255b5ebfcc88975da91b927ac4e60
#
_cell.length_a   1.000
_cell.length_b   1.000
_cell.length_c   1.000
_cell.angle_alpha   90.00
_cell.angle_beta   90.00
_cell.angle_gamma   90.00
#
_symmetry.space_group_name_H-M   'P 1'
#
loop_
_entity.id
_entity.type
_entity.pdbx_description
1 polymer ?
#
loop_
_entity_poly.entity_id
_entity_poly.type
_entity_poly.pdbx_seq_one_letter_code
_entity_poly.pdbx_strand_id
1 'polypeptide(L)'
;MSTNEEKKNVLFGSENQPWQQIISDLGIDSELQVSPPEQDSCCTYDQIPGISCRDFQLSPKGLTPEQRQTALQQLHEYQSQQQKYFLGYQTNQKLDYEDDLKRYLNFFLNNLGDPFQSGNFTVNSKFMERAVLDYYAALWNARWPHDPKDPESYWGYVLTMGSSEGNLYGVWNARDYLSGKFLLDDPDAEEDAKQASRDDQPRSVPRRLIYQKTRPPQDNPNAFTPVAFYSEDTHYSIIKAMQVMEIKTFYELGTELYPDENPLAPGEQWSKEVPSENGSAGSGSIDIEKLVKLVEFFAAKGYPILVCFNYGTAFKGAYDDVERAGKALMPILEKYGLFERKVHYDPAHPGKYDIRNGFWFHVDGALGAAYMPFIEMAYNAGQIKHRRPNFDFRLPFVHSLVMSGHKWIGAPWPCGIYMTKTKFQLRPPDEPEYIGSPDTTFAGSRNGFSAMIFWDYLAKNSYKAQIEKALYTENFATHAYQKLLELQEKLQLDLWVEHTPLSLTIRFKQPNPDIVFKYSLSCETLYVYQEKRQYCHIFMMAQVNNQLIDELIADLSQRNAFPEQDTRISQPSNEIFVAKEAKKLLQIPHTGRGFK
;
A
#
# COMPACT_ATOMS: atom_id res chain seq x y z
N MET A 1 48.41 23.00 20.18
CA MET A 1 47.39 23.23 19.13
C MET A 1 47.97 22.65 17.85
N SER A 2 47.61 21.43 17.46
CA SER A 2 48.00 20.87 16.17
C SER A 2 47.29 21.65 15.06
N THR A 3 48.00 21.94 14.03
CA THR A 3 47.51 22.73 12.89
C THR A 3 46.41 21.94 12.15
N ASN A 4 45.51 22.62 11.46
CA ASN A 4 44.45 21.96 10.65
C ASN A 4 44.98 20.99 9.57
N GLU A 5 46.24 21.11 9.18
CA GLU A 5 46.92 20.20 8.25
C GLU A 5 47.31 18.87 8.91
N GLU A 6 47.73 18.86 10.19
CA GLU A 6 48.00 17.60 10.90
C GLU A 6 46.71 16.78 11.12
N LYS A 7 45.57 17.44 11.40
CA LYS A 7 44.27 16.76 11.51
C LYS A 7 43.76 16.19 10.18
N LYS A 8 44.05 16.86 9.05
CA LYS A 8 43.71 16.32 7.73
C LYS A 8 44.51 15.07 7.39
N ASN A 9 45.77 15.01 7.75
CA ASN A 9 46.61 13.84 7.48
C ASN A 9 46.21 12.61 8.32
N VAL A 10 45.64 12.80 9.50
CA VAL A 10 45.12 11.70 10.32
C VAL A 10 43.83 11.13 9.71
N LEU A 11 42.98 11.99 9.15
CA LEU A 11 41.70 11.56 8.53
C LEU A 11 41.91 10.80 7.20
N PHE A 12 43.03 11.03 6.50
CA PHE A 12 43.37 10.37 5.23
C PHE A 12 44.64 9.52 5.36
N GLY A 13 44.86 8.94 6.56
CA GLY A 13 46.00 8.06 6.83
C GLY A 13 46.22 7.01 5.74
N SER A 14 47.46 6.56 5.59
CA SER A 14 47.87 5.62 4.54
C SER A 14 46.95 4.41 4.49
N GLU A 15 46.65 3.92 3.30
CA GLU A 15 45.71 2.78 3.03
C GLU A 15 45.97 1.50 3.85
N ASN A 16 47.07 1.46 4.62
CA ASN A 16 47.48 0.29 5.41
C ASN A 16 47.37 0.48 6.94
N GLN A 17 46.83 1.61 7.44
CA GLN A 17 46.63 1.72 8.89
C GLN A 17 45.39 0.98 9.33
N PRO A 18 45.49 0.07 10.34
CA PRO A 18 44.31 -0.58 10.91
C PRO A 18 43.32 0.47 11.47
N TRP A 19 42.04 0.30 11.20
CA TRP A 19 40.99 1.20 11.71
C TRP A 19 41.07 1.43 13.23
N GLN A 20 41.50 0.43 13.98
CA GLN A 20 41.76 0.55 15.42
C GLN A 20 42.79 1.59 15.76
N GLN A 21 43.86 1.71 14.96
CA GLN A 21 44.90 2.72 15.16
C GLN A 21 44.33 4.10 14.83
N ILE A 22 43.58 4.24 13.72
CA ILE A 22 42.94 5.51 13.33
C ILE A 22 41.93 5.96 14.40
N ILE A 23 41.11 5.06 14.93
CA ILE A 23 40.13 5.33 15.99
C ILE A 23 40.87 5.79 17.28
N SER A 24 41.95 5.10 17.65
CA SER A 24 42.80 5.49 18.79
C SER A 24 43.44 6.85 18.59
N ASP A 25 44.03 7.10 17.42
CA ASP A 25 44.69 8.34 17.08
C ASP A 25 43.74 9.55 17.03
N LEU A 26 42.47 9.30 16.66
CA LEU A 26 41.40 10.31 16.70
C LEU A 26 40.81 10.54 18.10
N GLY A 27 41.18 9.74 19.10
CA GLY A 27 40.64 9.81 20.45
C GLY A 27 39.13 9.46 20.49
N ILE A 28 38.64 8.65 19.55
CA ILE A 28 37.27 8.18 19.53
C ILE A 28 37.12 7.14 20.61
N ASP A 29 36.17 7.35 21.52
CA ASP A 29 35.85 6.44 22.61
C ASP A 29 35.52 5.04 22.10
N SER A 30 35.99 4.01 22.77
CA SER A 30 35.72 2.61 22.43
C SER A 30 34.22 2.27 22.47
N GLU A 31 33.43 3.03 23.21
CA GLU A 31 31.97 2.88 23.25
C GLU A 31 31.27 3.24 21.92
N LEU A 32 31.92 4.02 21.06
CA LEU A 32 31.42 4.30 19.70
C LEU A 32 31.76 3.19 18.68
N GLN A 33 32.55 2.21 19.08
CA GLN A 33 32.83 1.07 18.22
C GLN A 33 31.62 0.14 18.21
N VAL A 34 31.21 -0.26 17.00
CA VAL A 34 30.22 -1.32 16.83
C VAL A 34 30.87 -2.63 17.28
N SER A 35 30.78 -2.94 18.55
CA SER A 35 31.20 -4.23 19.07
C SER A 35 30.15 -5.28 18.67
N PRO A 36 30.57 -6.48 18.22
CA PRO A 36 29.64 -7.58 18.04
C PRO A 36 28.96 -7.85 19.39
N PRO A 37 27.63 -8.06 19.41
CA PRO A 37 26.93 -8.34 20.65
C PRO A 37 27.56 -9.53 21.35
N GLU A 38 27.67 -9.49 22.68
CA GLU A 38 28.16 -10.60 23.48
C GLU A 38 27.32 -11.87 23.21
N GLN A 39 27.88 -13.04 23.55
CA GLN A 39 27.33 -14.35 23.17
C GLN A 39 25.84 -14.54 23.51
N ASP A 40 25.34 -13.88 24.55
CA ASP A 40 23.97 -13.97 25.03
C ASP A 40 22.98 -13.03 24.30
N SER A 41 23.47 -12.02 23.58
CA SER A 41 22.59 -11.06 22.88
C SER A 41 22.02 -11.63 21.57
N CYS A 42 22.58 -12.71 21.02
CA CYS A 42 21.96 -13.46 19.93
C CYS A 42 20.60 -14.08 20.30
N CYS A 43 20.30 -14.19 21.59
CA CYS A 43 19.00 -14.67 22.08
C CYS A 43 17.92 -13.59 22.10
N THR A 44 18.23 -12.36 21.72
CA THR A 44 17.26 -11.24 21.70
C THR A 44 16.31 -11.34 20.49
N TYR A 45 16.72 -12.02 19.43
CA TYR A 45 15.92 -12.22 18.22
C TYR A 45 15.36 -13.63 18.14
N ASP A 46 14.21 -13.77 17.50
CA ASP A 46 13.60 -15.06 17.24
C ASP A 46 14.59 -15.98 16.48
N GLN A 47 14.70 -17.22 16.92
CA GLN A 47 15.56 -18.20 16.26
C GLN A 47 14.91 -18.66 14.95
N ILE A 48 15.65 -18.58 13.86
CA ILE A 48 15.24 -19.10 12.57
C ILE A 48 16.02 -20.39 12.29
N PRO A 49 15.36 -21.54 12.11
CA PRO A 49 16.04 -22.79 11.80
C PRO A 49 16.92 -22.67 10.55
N GLY A 50 18.18 -23.09 10.65
CA GLY A 50 19.14 -23.05 9.55
C GLY A 50 19.86 -21.72 9.31
N ILE A 51 19.56 -20.70 10.15
CA ILE A 51 20.25 -19.39 10.09
C ILE A 51 20.90 -19.12 11.45
N SER A 52 22.21 -18.82 11.42
CA SER A 52 22.93 -18.30 12.59
C SER A 52 23.08 -16.79 12.49
N CYS A 53 22.45 -16.03 13.37
CA CYS A 53 22.56 -14.58 13.38
C CYS A 53 24.03 -14.10 13.58
N ARG A 54 24.89 -14.93 14.14
CA ARG A 54 26.31 -14.62 14.35
C ARG A 54 27.06 -14.46 13.04
N ASP A 55 26.69 -15.23 12.01
CA ASP A 55 27.38 -15.21 10.72
C ASP A 55 27.09 -13.92 9.93
N PHE A 56 26.07 -13.17 10.35
CA PHE A 56 25.69 -11.87 9.75
C PHE A 56 26.16 -10.65 10.55
N GLN A 57 26.83 -10.87 11.68
CA GLN A 57 27.32 -9.74 12.48
C GLN A 57 28.46 -9.05 11.77
N LEU A 58 28.41 -7.71 11.78
CA LEU A 58 29.43 -6.85 11.16
C LEU A 58 30.36 -6.34 12.25
N SER A 59 31.67 -6.38 11.99
CA SER A 59 32.69 -5.80 12.85
C SER A 59 33.30 -4.55 12.21
N PRO A 60 34.00 -3.70 12.97
CA PRO A 60 34.73 -2.57 12.40
C PRO A 60 35.76 -2.96 11.32
N LYS A 61 36.25 -4.20 11.34
CA LYS A 61 37.16 -4.75 10.33
C LYS A 61 36.46 -5.32 9.10
N GLY A 62 35.11 -5.31 9.09
CA GLY A 62 34.32 -6.04 8.09
C GLY A 62 34.39 -7.56 8.31
N LEU A 63 34.03 -8.30 7.29
CA LEU A 63 34.11 -9.76 7.22
C LEU A 63 35.20 -10.17 6.23
N THR A 64 35.87 -11.30 6.49
CA THR A 64 36.73 -11.87 5.45
C THR A 64 35.90 -12.32 4.24
N PRO A 65 36.51 -12.48 3.05
CA PRO A 65 35.81 -12.99 1.88
C PRO A 65 35.09 -14.32 2.15
N GLU A 66 35.72 -15.21 2.93
CA GLU A 66 35.21 -16.52 3.29
C GLU A 66 34.01 -16.41 4.24
N GLN A 67 34.10 -15.57 5.29
CA GLN A 67 32.98 -15.32 6.22
C GLN A 67 31.79 -14.73 5.48
N ARG A 68 32.03 -13.73 4.63
CA ARG A 68 30.98 -13.11 3.81
C ARG A 68 30.32 -14.14 2.89
N GLN A 69 31.12 -14.98 2.22
CA GLN A 69 30.57 -16.02 1.32
C GLN A 69 29.74 -17.05 2.07
N THR A 70 30.20 -17.50 3.25
CA THR A 70 29.46 -18.44 4.10
C THR A 70 28.12 -17.86 4.53
N ALA A 71 28.09 -16.61 5.00
CA ALA A 71 26.83 -15.95 5.40
C ALA A 71 25.84 -15.84 4.22
N LEU A 72 26.31 -15.40 3.05
CA LEU A 72 25.47 -15.33 1.85
C LEU A 72 24.95 -16.70 1.40
N GLN A 73 25.77 -17.74 1.49
CA GLN A 73 25.37 -19.10 1.13
C GLN A 73 24.29 -19.64 2.09
N GLN A 74 24.45 -19.46 3.39
CA GLN A 74 23.45 -19.85 4.38
C GLN A 74 22.10 -19.16 4.13
N LEU A 75 22.14 -17.85 3.87
CA LEU A 75 20.93 -17.09 3.56
C LEU A 75 20.24 -17.61 2.29
N HIS A 76 21.03 -17.86 1.24
CA HIS A 76 20.52 -18.39 -0.03
C HIS A 76 19.88 -19.78 0.14
N GLU A 77 20.51 -20.68 0.88
CA GLU A 77 19.97 -22.02 1.16
C GLU A 77 18.65 -21.95 1.92
N TYR A 78 18.61 -21.14 2.98
CA TYR A 78 17.40 -20.90 3.75
C TYR A 78 16.26 -20.32 2.88
N GLN A 79 16.53 -19.25 2.13
CA GLN A 79 15.54 -18.62 1.27
C GLN A 79 15.05 -19.57 0.17
N SER A 80 15.94 -20.35 -0.44
CA SER A 80 15.59 -21.34 -1.45
C SER A 80 14.68 -22.44 -0.88
N GLN A 81 14.91 -22.84 0.38
CA GLN A 81 14.04 -23.80 1.06
C GLN A 81 12.67 -23.20 1.37
N GLN A 82 12.61 -21.97 1.90
CA GLN A 82 11.34 -21.29 2.19
C GLN A 82 10.54 -21.02 0.91
N GLN A 83 11.19 -20.62 -0.17
CA GLN A 83 10.54 -20.35 -1.46
C GLN A 83 9.77 -21.57 -2.01
N LYS A 84 10.26 -22.78 -1.79
CA LYS A 84 9.60 -24.02 -2.26
C LYS A 84 8.20 -24.21 -1.68
N TYR A 85 8.00 -23.76 -0.43
CA TYR A 85 6.77 -23.97 0.33
C TYR A 85 5.95 -22.70 0.53
N PHE A 86 6.32 -21.60 -0.12
CA PHE A 86 5.76 -20.29 0.14
C PHE A 86 4.32 -20.16 -0.38
N LEU A 87 3.34 -20.12 0.53
CA LEU A 87 1.91 -20.05 0.21
C LEU A 87 1.15 -18.89 0.88
N GLY A 88 1.64 -18.38 2.00
CA GLY A 88 0.87 -17.53 2.91
C GLY A 88 0.76 -16.04 2.51
N TYR A 89 1.40 -15.59 1.44
CA TYR A 89 1.41 -14.17 1.05
C TYR A 89 1.12 -13.98 -0.44
N GLN A 90 0.59 -12.80 -0.78
CA GLN A 90 0.22 -12.40 -2.15
C GLN A 90 1.42 -12.10 -3.06
N THR A 91 2.54 -12.76 -2.87
CA THR A 91 3.77 -12.49 -3.63
C THR A 91 4.10 -13.64 -4.58
N ASN A 92 4.33 -13.29 -5.83
CA ASN A 92 4.81 -14.26 -6.82
C ASN A 92 6.30 -14.52 -6.58
N GLN A 93 6.65 -15.78 -6.31
CA GLN A 93 8.03 -16.24 -6.09
C GLN A 93 8.67 -16.86 -7.35
N LYS A 94 7.94 -16.93 -8.46
CA LYS A 94 8.48 -17.38 -9.74
C LYS A 94 9.07 -16.19 -10.49
N LEU A 95 10.32 -15.88 -10.17
CA LEU A 95 11.05 -14.74 -10.71
C LEU A 95 12.03 -15.19 -11.81
N ASP A 96 12.18 -14.38 -12.85
CA ASP A 96 13.04 -14.67 -14.01
C ASP A 96 13.60 -13.35 -14.56
N TYR A 97 14.54 -12.76 -13.81
CA TYR A 97 15.14 -11.47 -14.17
C TYR A 97 16.68 -11.50 -14.22
N GLU A 98 17.31 -12.61 -13.79
CA GLU A 98 18.77 -12.65 -13.61
C GLU A 98 19.52 -12.46 -14.93
N ASP A 99 19.13 -13.19 -15.96
CA ASP A 99 19.88 -13.20 -17.22
C ASP A 99 19.80 -11.86 -17.97
N ASP A 100 18.64 -11.22 -17.99
CA ASP A 100 18.41 -10.02 -18.79
C ASP A 100 18.80 -8.75 -18.06
N LEU A 101 18.54 -8.66 -16.75
CA LEU A 101 18.67 -7.43 -15.99
C LEU A 101 19.96 -7.32 -15.16
N LYS A 102 20.71 -8.40 -14.97
CA LYS A 102 21.95 -8.45 -14.20
C LYS A 102 22.98 -7.37 -14.59
N ARG A 103 23.15 -7.14 -15.89
CA ARG A 103 24.08 -6.13 -16.41
C ARG A 103 23.75 -4.70 -15.99
N TYR A 104 22.51 -4.41 -15.59
CA TYR A 104 22.07 -3.09 -15.17
C TYR A 104 22.35 -2.82 -13.68
N LEU A 105 22.71 -3.83 -12.88
CA LEU A 105 23.02 -3.67 -11.46
C LEU A 105 24.23 -2.76 -11.19
N ASN A 106 25.05 -2.46 -12.21
CA ASN A 106 26.17 -1.53 -12.13
C ASN A 106 25.78 -0.06 -12.44
N PHE A 107 24.50 0.23 -12.70
CA PHE A 107 23.99 1.57 -12.92
C PHE A 107 23.13 2.03 -11.76
N PHE A 108 23.33 3.24 -11.29
CA PHE A 108 22.40 3.89 -10.38
C PHE A 108 21.25 4.50 -11.18
N LEU A 109 20.22 3.69 -11.45
CA LEU A 109 19.05 4.13 -12.22
C LEU A 109 18.09 4.90 -11.31
N ASN A 110 17.90 6.20 -11.59
CA ASN A 110 17.03 7.07 -10.83
C ASN A 110 16.03 7.81 -11.72
N ASN A 111 14.76 7.50 -11.59
CA ASN A 111 13.68 8.19 -12.28
C ASN A 111 13.25 9.45 -11.51
N LEU A 112 14.20 10.38 -11.35
CA LEU A 112 14.05 11.60 -10.56
C LEU A 112 13.01 12.56 -11.16
N GLY A 113 12.09 13.07 -10.33
CA GLY A 113 11.07 14.04 -10.72
C GLY A 113 9.90 13.43 -11.51
N ASP A 114 9.19 14.26 -12.27
CA ASP A 114 8.00 13.87 -13.03
C ASP A 114 8.30 12.77 -14.07
N PRO A 115 7.49 11.71 -14.17
CA PRO A 115 7.70 10.62 -15.12
C PRO A 115 7.65 11.05 -16.59
N PHE A 116 6.88 12.09 -16.89
CA PHE A 116 6.63 12.55 -18.27
C PHE A 116 7.61 13.63 -18.72
N GLN A 117 8.49 14.10 -17.85
CA GLN A 117 9.52 15.08 -18.14
C GLN A 117 10.91 14.47 -17.96
N SER A 118 11.83 14.76 -18.89
CA SER A 118 13.16 14.13 -18.88
C SER A 118 13.99 14.52 -17.66
N GLY A 119 14.00 15.80 -17.29
CA GLY A 119 14.85 16.31 -16.23
C GLY A 119 16.34 16.28 -16.56
N ASN A 120 17.19 16.65 -15.57
CA ASN A 120 18.63 16.73 -15.73
C ASN A 120 19.37 15.43 -15.39
N PHE A 121 18.72 14.49 -14.69
CA PHE A 121 19.33 13.22 -14.35
C PHE A 121 19.18 12.22 -15.51
N THR A 122 20.27 11.94 -16.22
CA THR A 122 20.24 11.19 -17.49
C THR A 122 20.30 9.66 -17.33
N VAL A 123 20.84 9.15 -16.21
CA VAL A 123 20.91 7.71 -15.93
C VAL A 123 19.59 7.24 -15.32
N ASN A 124 18.60 7.03 -16.16
CA ASN A 124 17.24 6.71 -15.75
C ASN A 124 16.57 5.71 -16.72
N SER A 125 15.38 5.25 -16.36
CA SER A 125 14.53 4.35 -17.17
C SER A 125 13.14 4.95 -17.45
N LYS A 126 13.01 6.28 -17.49
CA LYS A 126 11.73 6.97 -17.67
C LYS A 126 11.02 6.58 -18.98
N PHE A 127 11.74 6.21 -20.04
CA PHE A 127 11.10 5.69 -21.27
C PHE A 127 10.33 4.40 -21.00
N MET A 128 10.90 3.49 -20.21
CA MET A 128 10.20 2.26 -19.81
C MET A 128 9.05 2.57 -18.85
N GLU A 129 9.25 3.49 -17.91
CA GLU A 129 8.20 3.94 -17.00
C GLU A 129 6.97 4.46 -17.76
N ARG A 130 7.17 5.33 -18.76
CA ARG A 130 6.07 5.86 -19.58
C ARG A 130 5.33 4.75 -20.34
N ALA A 131 6.06 3.83 -20.96
CA ALA A 131 5.45 2.70 -21.67
C ALA A 131 4.63 1.80 -20.74
N VAL A 132 5.11 1.56 -19.53
CA VAL A 132 4.41 0.81 -18.49
C VAL A 132 3.15 1.54 -18.04
N LEU A 133 3.23 2.84 -17.84
CA LEU A 133 2.09 3.67 -17.44
C LEU A 133 1.02 3.72 -18.52
N ASP A 134 1.39 3.91 -19.79
CA ASP A 134 0.45 3.86 -20.92
C ASP A 134 -0.23 2.49 -21.03
N TYR A 135 0.52 1.40 -20.86
CA TYR A 135 -0.03 0.05 -20.85
C TYR A 135 -1.12 -0.13 -19.79
N TYR A 136 -0.85 0.28 -18.55
CA TYR A 136 -1.82 0.16 -17.46
C TYR A 136 -2.96 1.18 -17.58
N ALA A 137 -2.72 2.36 -18.13
CA ALA A 137 -3.78 3.31 -18.44
C ALA A 137 -4.78 2.71 -19.43
N ALA A 138 -4.29 2.09 -20.50
CA ALA A 138 -5.14 1.36 -21.44
C ALA A 138 -5.87 0.18 -20.77
N LEU A 139 -5.17 -0.61 -19.95
CA LEU A 139 -5.73 -1.78 -19.27
C LEU A 139 -6.82 -1.41 -18.26
N TRP A 140 -6.69 -0.25 -17.59
CA TRP A 140 -7.65 0.28 -16.61
C TRP A 140 -8.63 1.29 -17.22
N ASN A 141 -8.75 1.32 -18.53
CA ASN A 141 -9.70 2.17 -19.28
C ASN A 141 -9.58 3.66 -18.95
N ALA A 142 -8.39 4.11 -18.57
CA ALA A 142 -8.07 5.53 -18.46
C ALA A 142 -7.84 6.13 -19.86
N ARG A 143 -8.01 7.43 -19.97
CA ARG A 143 -7.74 8.14 -21.23
C ARG A 143 -6.23 8.31 -21.41
N TRP A 144 -5.69 7.69 -22.44
CA TRP A 144 -4.26 7.64 -22.78
C TRP A 144 -4.02 7.96 -24.27
N PRO A 145 -2.79 8.34 -24.68
CA PRO A 145 -1.62 8.57 -23.83
C PRO A 145 -1.76 9.77 -22.89
N HIS A 146 -0.81 9.94 -21.94
CA HIS A 146 -0.78 11.13 -21.10
C HIS A 146 -0.63 12.40 -21.96
N ASP A 147 -1.51 13.37 -21.73
CA ASP A 147 -1.46 14.71 -22.30
C ASP A 147 -1.64 15.75 -21.19
N PRO A 148 -0.62 16.56 -20.85
CA PRO A 148 -0.73 17.57 -19.81
C PRO A 148 -1.77 18.66 -20.10
N LYS A 149 -2.23 18.78 -21.36
CA LYS A 149 -3.27 19.73 -21.77
C LYS A 149 -4.67 19.14 -21.69
N ASP A 150 -4.80 17.83 -21.59
CA ASP A 150 -6.08 17.15 -21.44
C ASP A 150 -6.32 16.79 -19.96
N PRO A 151 -7.23 17.51 -19.28
CA PRO A 151 -7.52 17.26 -17.85
C PRO A 151 -8.07 15.86 -17.57
N GLU A 152 -8.65 15.19 -18.57
CA GLU A 152 -9.19 13.83 -18.45
C GLU A 152 -8.15 12.74 -18.79
N SER A 153 -6.99 13.10 -19.38
CA SER A 153 -5.93 12.13 -19.59
C SER A 153 -5.39 11.61 -18.26
N TYR A 154 -4.85 10.41 -18.26
CA TYR A 154 -4.23 9.87 -17.04
C TYR A 154 -2.93 10.58 -16.70
N TRP A 155 -2.62 10.60 -15.41
CA TRP A 155 -1.29 10.83 -14.85
C TRP A 155 -1.00 9.73 -13.82
N GLY A 156 0.25 9.34 -13.70
CA GLY A 156 0.66 8.32 -12.74
C GLY A 156 2.16 8.15 -12.70
N TYR A 157 2.64 7.32 -11.78
CA TYR A 157 4.06 7.01 -11.67
C TYR A 157 4.30 5.60 -11.10
N VAL A 158 5.50 5.06 -11.32
CA VAL A 158 5.93 3.78 -10.75
C VAL A 158 6.40 4.00 -9.31
N LEU A 159 5.73 3.33 -8.39
CA LEU A 159 5.96 3.36 -6.95
C LEU A 159 7.21 2.55 -6.56
N THR A 160 7.89 2.98 -5.51
CA THR A 160 9.10 2.33 -4.98
C THR A 160 8.87 1.51 -3.71
N MET A 161 7.72 1.68 -3.04
CA MET A 161 7.34 0.95 -1.82
C MET A 161 6.00 0.19 -1.97
N GLY A 162 5.59 -0.10 -3.23
CA GLY A 162 4.33 -0.78 -3.51
C GLY A 162 3.09 0.07 -3.23
N SER A 163 1.91 -0.57 -3.18
CA SER A 163 0.64 0.14 -2.97
C SER A 163 0.55 0.91 -1.67
N SER A 164 1.37 0.60 -0.66
CA SER A 164 1.40 1.41 0.58
C SER A 164 1.81 2.86 0.31
N GLU A 165 2.81 3.09 -0.56
CA GLU A 165 3.17 4.43 -1.04
C GLU A 165 2.05 5.05 -1.85
N GLY A 166 1.45 4.27 -2.76
CA GLY A 166 0.37 4.75 -3.61
C GLY A 166 -0.90 5.10 -2.83
N ASN A 167 -1.24 4.32 -1.80
CA ASN A 167 -2.33 4.63 -0.88
C ASN A 167 -2.06 5.94 -0.12
N LEU A 168 -0.83 6.09 0.40
CA LEU A 168 -0.43 7.31 1.10
C LEU A 168 -0.49 8.54 0.17
N TYR A 169 0.00 8.42 -1.07
CA TYR A 169 -0.04 9.47 -2.07
C TYR A 169 -1.49 9.80 -2.51
N GLY A 170 -2.34 8.77 -2.72
CA GLY A 170 -3.74 8.92 -3.07
C GLY A 170 -4.54 9.65 -1.99
N VAL A 171 -4.30 9.30 -0.72
CA VAL A 171 -4.91 9.96 0.44
C VAL A 171 -4.40 11.40 0.61
N TRP A 172 -3.10 11.65 0.41
CA TRP A 172 -2.54 13.01 0.38
C TRP A 172 -3.20 13.86 -0.71
N ASN A 173 -3.29 13.33 -1.93
CA ASN A 173 -3.93 14.00 -3.05
C ASN A 173 -5.42 14.32 -2.75
N ALA A 174 -6.15 13.32 -2.23
CA ALA A 174 -7.54 13.50 -1.81
C ALA A 174 -7.70 14.57 -0.72
N ARG A 175 -6.82 14.55 0.32
CA ARG A 175 -6.83 15.54 1.38
C ARG A 175 -6.70 16.96 0.83
N ASP A 176 -5.68 17.20 0.01
CA ASP A 176 -5.40 18.54 -0.51
C ASP A 176 -6.50 19.02 -1.47
N TYR A 177 -7.01 18.12 -2.32
CA TYR A 177 -8.11 18.41 -3.21
C TYR A 177 -9.41 18.74 -2.46
N LEU A 178 -9.80 17.91 -1.49
CA LEU A 178 -11.04 18.06 -0.74
C LEU A 178 -11.00 19.20 0.28
N SER A 179 -9.82 19.52 0.81
CA SER A 179 -9.64 20.64 1.76
C SER A 179 -9.55 22.01 1.11
N GLY A 180 -9.79 22.10 -0.20
CA GLY A 180 -9.80 23.38 -0.93
C GLY A 180 -8.41 24.02 -1.04
N LYS A 181 -7.35 23.20 -1.12
CA LYS A 181 -5.99 23.67 -1.34
C LYS A 181 -5.73 23.94 -2.82
N PHE A 182 -5.04 25.03 -3.11
CA PHE A 182 -4.60 25.42 -4.43
C PHE A 182 -3.09 25.60 -4.45
N LEU A 183 -2.51 25.36 -5.59
CA LEU A 183 -1.16 25.75 -5.94
C LEU A 183 -1.27 26.81 -7.04
N LEU A 184 -0.87 28.04 -6.74
CA LEU A 184 -1.01 29.20 -7.60
C LEU A 184 0.35 29.79 -7.93
N ASP A 185 0.43 30.48 -9.06
CA ASP A 185 1.61 31.31 -9.35
C ASP A 185 1.66 32.48 -8.35
N ASP A 186 2.85 32.72 -7.82
CA ASP A 186 3.10 33.85 -6.92
C ASP A 186 3.06 35.16 -7.74
N PRO A 187 2.10 36.07 -7.49
CA PRO A 187 2.00 37.32 -8.24
C PRO A 187 3.19 38.25 -8.04
N ASP A 188 3.90 38.11 -6.89
CA ASP A 188 5.02 38.97 -6.56
C ASP A 188 6.35 38.46 -7.16
N ALA A 189 6.38 37.22 -7.65
CA ALA A 189 7.59 36.61 -8.21
C ALA A 189 8.19 37.40 -9.39
N GLU A 190 7.35 37.98 -10.25
CA GLU A 190 7.81 38.81 -11.36
C GLU A 190 8.40 40.16 -10.92
N GLU A 191 7.85 40.76 -9.84
CA GLU A 191 8.35 42.03 -9.31
C GLU A 191 9.67 41.82 -8.57
N ASP A 192 9.77 40.79 -7.75
CA ASP A 192 11.01 40.40 -7.07
C ASP A 192 12.13 40.13 -8.07
N ALA A 193 11.82 39.48 -9.18
CA ALA A 193 12.77 39.18 -10.23
C ALA A 193 13.20 40.42 -11.02
N LYS A 194 12.29 41.35 -11.30
CA LYS A 194 12.61 42.67 -11.92
C LYS A 194 13.49 43.52 -11.00
N GLN A 195 13.31 43.41 -9.68
CA GLN A 195 14.18 44.09 -8.71
C GLN A 195 15.56 43.44 -8.59
N ALA A 196 15.65 42.10 -8.68
CA ALA A 196 16.92 41.37 -8.66
C ALA A 196 17.72 41.48 -9.96
N SER A 197 17.07 41.73 -11.11
CA SER A 197 17.68 41.79 -12.44
C SER A 197 18.24 43.18 -12.81
N ARG A 198 18.62 44.02 -11.84
CA ARG A 198 19.35 45.28 -12.11
C ARG A 198 20.73 45.12 -12.76
N ASP A 199 21.21 43.90 -12.91
CA ASP A 199 22.40 43.54 -13.67
C ASP A 199 22.01 42.89 -15.01
N ASP A 200 22.42 43.48 -16.10
CA ASP A 200 22.18 43.34 -17.54
C ASP A 200 22.17 41.92 -18.18
N GLN A 201 21.71 40.89 -17.52
CA GLN A 201 21.49 39.59 -18.13
C GLN A 201 20.05 39.12 -17.88
N PRO A 202 19.26 38.81 -18.92
CA PRO A 202 17.95 38.24 -18.73
C PRO A 202 18.08 36.80 -18.20
N ARG A 203 18.04 36.63 -16.88
CA ARG A 203 17.86 35.31 -16.27
C ARG A 203 16.39 34.95 -16.34
N SER A 204 16.07 33.74 -16.79
CA SER A 204 14.71 33.21 -16.66
C SER A 204 14.34 33.22 -15.17
N VAL A 205 13.27 33.95 -14.85
CA VAL A 205 12.78 33.99 -13.48
C VAL A 205 12.22 32.62 -13.13
N PRO A 206 12.72 31.95 -12.07
CA PRO A 206 12.13 30.70 -11.62
C PRO A 206 10.66 30.93 -11.29
N ARG A 207 9.78 30.07 -11.79
CA ARG A 207 8.37 30.09 -11.44
C ARG A 207 8.25 29.83 -9.95
N ARG A 208 7.75 30.81 -9.21
CA ARG A 208 7.50 30.68 -7.77
C ARG A 208 6.05 30.34 -7.55
N LEU A 209 5.80 29.25 -6.81
CA LEU A 209 4.48 28.76 -6.53
C LEU A 209 4.12 28.98 -5.06
N ILE A 210 2.87 29.34 -4.80
CA ILE A 210 2.36 29.51 -3.45
C ILE A 210 1.18 28.58 -3.20
N TYR A 211 1.09 28.06 -1.98
CA TYR A 211 -0.09 27.37 -1.52
C TYR A 211 -1.11 28.35 -0.95
N GLN A 212 -2.33 28.23 -1.44
CA GLN A 212 -3.47 28.91 -0.87
C GLN A 212 -4.53 27.89 -0.48
N LYS A 213 -5.08 28.02 0.72
CA LYS A 213 -6.22 27.24 1.18
C LYS A 213 -7.44 28.13 1.23
N THR A 214 -8.53 27.71 0.60
CA THR A 214 -9.79 28.44 0.65
C THR A 214 -10.39 28.42 2.06
N ARG A 215 -11.17 29.44 2.40
CA ARG A 215 -11.90 29.50 3.67
C ARG A 215 -13.27 28.86 3.50
N PRO A 216 -13.74 28.09 4.49
CA PRO A 216 -15.08 27.53 4.45
C PRO A 216 -16.12 28.66 4.44
N PRO A 217 -17.26 28.49 3.73
CA PRO A 217 -18.39 29.39 3.79
C PRO A 217 -18.94 29.47 5.22
N GLN A 218 -19.55 30.61 5.57
CA GLN A 218 -20.12 30.82 6.92
C GLN A 218 -21.26 29.83 7.23
N ASP A 219 -22.04 29.48 6.21
CA ASP A 219 -23.17 28.56 6.27
C ASP A 219 -22.73 27.06 6.26
N ASN A 220 -21.49 26.77 5.91
CA ASN A 220 -20.94 25.43 5.94
C ASN A 220 -19.49 25.40 6.44
N PRO A 221 -19.25 25.40 7.75
CA PRO A 221 -17.90 25.36 8.34
C PRO A 221 -17.15 24.06 8.05
N ASN A 222 -17.86 22.99 7.67
CA ASN A 222 -17.31 21.66 7.39
C ASN A 222 -16.88 21.48 5.93
N ALA A 223 -17.16 22.46 5.05
CA ALA A 223 -17.00 22.34 3.60
C ALA A 223 -15.62 21.84 3.12
N PHE A 224 -14.58 22.02 3.91
CA PHE A 224 -13.20 21.64 3.58
C PHE A 224 -12.53 20.73 4.62
N THR A 225 -13.35 20.01 5.40
CA THR A 225 -12.90 19.01 6.37
C THR A 225 -13.29 17.62 5.85
N PRO A 226 -12.42 16.92 5.12
CA PRO A 226 -12.76 15.61 4.57
C PRO A 226 -12.94 14.55 5.67
N VAL A 227 -13.90 13.66 5.46
CA VAL A 227 -14.18 12.51 6.32
C VAL A 227 -13.90 11.23 5.55
N ALA A 228 -13.15 10.31 6.16
CA ALA A 228 -12.74 9.06 5.54
C ALA A 228 -13.63 7.88 5.91
N PHE A 229 -13.90 7.02 4.90
CA PHE A 229 -14.66 5.78 4.99
C PHE A 229 -13.87 4.65 4.33
N TYR A 230 -13.74 3.54 5.02
CA TYR A 230 -13.15 2.29 4.54
C TYR A 230 -13.72 1.10 5.32
N SER A 231 -13.65 -0.10 4.74
CA SER A 231 -14.22 -1.29 5.38
C SER A 231 -13.31 -1.87 6.47
N GLU A 232 -13.89 -2.71 7.33
CA GLU A 232 -13.16 -3.45 8.36
C GLU A 232 -12.11 -4.43 7.80
N ASP A 233 -12.22 -4.82 6.53
CA ASP A 233 -11.27 -5.69 5.84
C ASP A 233 -10.20 -4.91 5.06
N THR A 234 -10.13 -3.59 5.24
CA THR A 234 -9.18 -2.71 4.56
C THR A 234 -7.75 -2.93 5.06
N HIS A 235 -6.80 -2.90 4.14
CA HIS A 235 -5.38 -3.04 4.47
C HIS A 235 -4.89 -1.90 5.37
N TYR A 236 -4.08 -2.23 6.38
CA TYR A 236 -3.56 -1.28 7.38
C TYR A 236 -2.84 -0.05 6.79
N SER A 237 -2.37 -0.10 5.52
CA SER A 237 -1.74 1.06 4.86
C SER A 237 -2.71 2.24 4.67
N ILE A 238 -4.00 1.98 4.46
CA ILE A 238 -5.04 3.02 4.40
C ILE A 238 -5.23 3.68 5.77
N ILE A 239 -5.33 2.87 6.83
CA ILE A 239 -5.43 3.37 8.21
C ILE A 239 -4.23 4.24 8.56
N LYS A 240 -3.02 3.75 8.24
CA LYS A 240 -1.76 4.51 8.40
C LYS A 240 -1.78 5.81 7.59
N ALA A 241 -2.28 5.78 6.36
CA ALA A 241 -2.36 6.98 5.52
C ALA A 241 -3.30 8.04 6.13
N MET A 242 -4.44 7.64 6.71
CA MET A 242 -5.33 8.56 7.42
C MET A 242 -4.63 9.20 8.61
N GLN A 243 -3.90 8.42 9.41
CA GLN A 243 -3.15 8.92 10.56
C GLN A 243 -2.04 9.91 10.14
N VAL A 244 -1.22 9.55 9.13
CA VAL A 244 -0.12 10.41 8.65
C VAL A 244 -0.63 11.70 8.03
N MET A 245 -1.77 11.65 7.33
CA MET A 245 -2.37 12.81 6.67
C MET A 245 -3.34 13.57 7.56
N GLU A 246 -3.54 13.13 8.82
CA GLU A 246 -4.44 13.77 9.79
C GLU A 246 -5.88 13.90 9.28
N ILE A 247 -6.35 12.91 8.49
CA ILE A 247 -7.73 12.85 8.06
C ILE A 247 -8.54 12.05 9.07
N LYS A 248 -9.53 12.69 9.67
CA LYS A 248 -10.45 12.00 10.58
C LYS A 248 -11.37 11.04 9.83
N THR A 249 -11.57 9.88 10.43
CA THR A 249 -12.55 8.90 9.97
C THR A 249 -13.95 9.28 10.43
N PHE A 250 -14.96 8.71 9.82
CA PHE A 250 -16.35 8.86 10.28
C PHE A 250 -16.53 8.40 11.73
N TYR A 251 -15.75 7.39 12.18
CA TYR A 251 -15.75 6.93 13.57
C TYR A 251 -15.22 8.00 14.53
N GLU A 252 -14.08 8.61 14.22
CA GLU A 252 -13.47 9.62 15.08
C GLU A 252 -14.35 10.86 15.19
N LEU A 253 -14.85 11.38 14.05
CA LEU A 253 -15.76 12.52 14.04
C LEU A 253 -17.12 12.19 14.67
N GLY A 254 -17.68 11.03 14.35
CA GLY A 254 -18.94 10.56 14.91
C GLY A 254 -18.89 10.44 16.42
N THR A 255 -17.84 9.80 16.95
CA THR A 255 -17.67 9.63 18.39
C THR A 255 -17.41 10.96 19.12
N GLU A 256 -16.63 11.87 18.48
CA GLU A 256 -16.26 13.14 19.10
C GLU A 256 -17.40 14.18 19.08
N LEU A 257 -18.07 14.33 17.93
CA LEU A 257 -19.03 15.42 17.70
C LEU A 257 -20.49 14.97 17.69
N TYR A 258 -20.76 13.70 17.43
CA TYR A 258 -22.12 13.16 17.24
C TYR A 258 -22.33 11.82 17.96
N PRO A 259 -21.97 11.71 19.27
CA PRO A 259 -21.93 10.42 19.97
C PRO A 259 -23.27 9.65 19.96
N ASP A 260 -24.38 10.37 20.01
CA ASP A 260 -25.73 9.78 20.09
C ASP A 260 -26.44 9.70 18.74
N GLU A 261 -25.80 10.18 17.64
CA GLU A 261 -26.42 10.28 16.31
C GLU A 261 -25.95 9.18 15.32
N ASN A 262 -25.46 8.04 15.82
CA ASN A 262 -25.01 6.94 14.93
C ASN A 262 -26.12 6.52 13.93
N PRO A 263 -25.95 6.74 12.61
CA PRO A 263 -27.01 6.45 11.63
C PRO A 263 -27.25 4.96 11.39
N LEU A 264 -26.35 4.08 11.84
CA LEU A 264 -26.52 2.63 11.75
C LEU A 264 -27.34 2.08 12.92
N ALA A 265 -27.17 2.66 14.12
CA ALA A 265 -27.84 2.25 15.33
C ALA A 265 -27.92 3.45 16.30
N PRO A 266 -29.01 4.25 16.24
CA PRO A 266 -29.16 5.44 17.07
C PRO A 266 -29.01 5.15 18.57
N GLY A 267 -28.14 5.92 19.24
CA GLY A 267 -27.82 5.75 20.66
C GLY A 267 -26.79 4.64 20.96
N GLU A 268 -26.34 3.89 19.97
CA GLU A 268 -25.25 2.92 20.12
C GLU A 268 -23.90 3.50 19.71
N GLN A 269 -22.82 2.83 20.12
CA GLN A 269 -21.47 3.24 19.74
C GLN A 269 -21.26 3.15 18.22
N TRP A 270 -20.47 4.09 17.69
CA TRP A 270 -20.06 4.07 16.29
C TRP A 270 -19.15 2.86 16.01
N SER A 271 -19.35 2.21 14.86
CA SER A 271 -18.38 1.21 14.37
C SER A 271 -17.08 1.91 13.96
N LYS A 272 -15.93 1.27 14.21
CA LYS A 272 -14.62 1.85 13.89
C LYS A 272 -14.41 2.00 12.39
N GLU A 273 -14.86 1.01 11.64
CA GLU A 273 -14.81 0.92 10.18
C GLU A 273 -16.22 0.68 9.64
N VAL A 274 -16.42 0.87 8.33
CA VAL A 274 -17.66 0.48 7.67
C VAL A 274 -17.75 -1.05 7.71
N PRO A 275 -18.83 -1.62 8.27
CA PRO A 275 -18.96 -3.06 8.35
C PRO A 275 -18.93 -3.73 6.97
N SER A 276 -18.39 -4.94 6.89
CA SER A 276 -18.46 -5.78 5.71
C SER A 276 -19.81 -6.49 5.61
N GLU A 277 -20.19 -6.92 4.41
CA GLU A 277 -21.39 -7.73 4.19
C GLU A 277 -21.32 -9.03 5.03
N ASN A 278 -22.30 -9.27 5.87
CA ASN A 278 -22.35 -10.37 6.85
C ASN A 278 -21.23 -10.35 7.90
N GLY A 279 -20.56 -9.22 8.12
CA GLY A 279 -19.50 -9.05 9.12
C GLY A 279 -18.33 -10.01 8.95
N SER A 280 -17.74 -10.48 10.07
CA SER A 280 -16.59 -11.39 10.05
C SER A 280 -16.85 -12.73 9.38
N ALA A 281 -18.12 -13.17 9.29
CA ALA A 281 -18.53 -14.38 8.57
C ALA A 281 -18.68 -14.18 7.07
N GLY A 282 -18.69 -12.93 6.59
CA GLY A 282 -18.87 -12.61 5.19
C GLY A 282 -17.60 -12.66 4.35
N SER A 283 -17.77 -12.41 3.06
CA SER A 283 -16.68 -12.37 2.07
C SER A 283 -15.67 -11.26 2.32
N GLY A 284 -16.00 -10.24 3.11
CA GLY A 284 -15.16 -9.06 3.38
C GLY A 284 -15.38 -7.89 2.43
N SER A 285 -16.37 -7.95 1.54
CA SER A 285 -16.79 -6.80 0.74
C SER A 285 -17.53 -5.78 1.60
N ILE A 286 -17.31 -4.50 1.32
CA ILE A 286 -17.97 -3.42 2.06
C ILE A 286 -19.49 -3.51 1.99
N ASP A 287 -20.18 -3.34 3.12
CA ASP A 287 -21.65 -3.25 3.17
C ASP A 287 -22.11 -1.89 2.61
N ILE A 288 -22.59 -1.91 1.37
CA ILE A 288 -22.96 -0.69 0.65
C ILE A 288 -24.14 0.04 1.31
N GLU A 289 -25.09 -0.68 1.90
CA GLU A 289 -26.24 -0.05 2.56
C GLU A 289 -25.81 0.72 3.81
N LYS A 290 -24.87 0.17 4.57
CA LYS A 290 -24.29 0.84 5.73
C LYS A 290 -23.38 1.99 5.31
N LEU A 291 -22.57 1.81 4.27
CA LEU A 291 -21.76 2.89 3.70
C LEU A 291 -22.64 4.07 3.28
N VAL A 292 -23.74 3.81 2.58
CA VAL A 292 -24.68 4.85 2.13
C VAL A 292 -25.24 5.66 3.30
N LYS A 293 -25.70 5.00 4.36
CA LYS A 293 -26.23 5.67 5.57
C LYS A 293 -25.16 6.54 6.25
N LEU A 294 -23.94 6.03 6.38
CA LEU A 294 -22.83 6.76 6.99
C LEU A 294 -22.42 7.97 6.14
N VAL A 295 -22.30 7.80 4.82
CA VAL A 295 -21.96 8.89 3.91
C VAL A 295 -23.06 9.95 3.87
N GLU A 296 -24.34 9.56 3.81
CA GLU A 296 -25.46 10.52 3.82
C GLU A 296 -25.46 11.36 5.08
N PHE A 297 -25.17 10.77 6.24
CA PHE A 297 -25.10 11.49 7.52
C PHE A 297 -24.08 12.63 7.50
N PHE A 298 -22.85 12.36 7.03
CA PHE A 298 -21.78 13.38 6.97
C PHE A 298 -21.98 14.35 5.80
N ALA A 299 -22.46 13.88 4.65
CA ALA A 299 -22.79 14.73 3.52
C ALA A 299 -23.88 15.77 3.87
N ALA A 300 -24.92 15.35 4.62
CA ALA A 300 -25.95 16.26 5.13
C ALA A 300 -25.41 17.33 6.08
N LYS A 301 -24.31 17.07 6.76
CA LYS A 301 -23.60 18.04 7.63
C LYS A 301 -22.53 18.85 6.88
N GLY A 302 -22.44 18.69 5.55
CA GLY A 302 -21.59 19.46 4.66
C GLY A 302 -20.13 19.03 4.57
N TYR A 303 -19.78 17.84 5.08
CA TYR A 303 -18.42 17.31 5.00
C TYR A 303 -18.11 16.74 3.61
N PRO A 304 -16.92 16.98 3.05
CA PRO A 304 -16.41 16.23 1.90
C PRO A 304 -16.14 14.77 2.24
N ILE A 305 -16.33 13.89 1.27
CA ILE A 305 -16.35 12.45 1.44
C ILE A 305 -15.13 11.81 0.79
N LEU A 306 -14.32 11.07 1.56
CA LEU A 306 -13.24 10.23 1.05
C LEU A 306 -13.61 8.77 1.28
N VAL A 307 -13.83 7.99 0.21
CA VAL A 307 -14.04 6.53 0.30
C VAL A 307 -12.85 5.80 -0.28
N CYS A 308 -12.30 4.85 0.50
CA CYS A 308 -11.29 3.92 0.04
C CYS A 308 -11.92 2.54 -0.15
N PHE A 309 -11.97 2.07 -1.38
CA PHE A 309 -12.46 0.75 -1.76
C PHE A 309 -11.31 -0.24 -1.88
N ASN A 310 -11.59 -1.52 -1.57
CA ASN A 310 -10.63 -2.61 -1.74
C ASN A 310 -10.97 -3.41 -3.00
N TYR A 311 -9.94 -3.78 -3.76
CA TYR A 311 -10.12 -4.68 -4.89
C TYR A 311 -9.13 -5.86 -4.81
N GLY A 312 -9.50 -6.84 -3.97
CA GLY A 312 -8.70 -7.99 -3.55
C GLY A 312 -8.09 -7.79 -2.15
N THR A 313 -8.91 -7.93 -1.09
CA THR A 313 -8.44 -7.80 0.30
C THR A 313 -7.41 -8.88 0.64
N ALA A 314 -6.52 -8.56 1.58
CA ALA A 314 -5.40 -9.43 1.91
C ALA A 314 -5.85 -10.78 2.50
N PHE A 315 -6.83 -10.78 3.40
CA PHE A 315 -7.19 -11.97 4.17
C PHE A 315 -8.31 -12.81 3.55
N LYS A 316 -9.31 -12.16 2.99
CA LYS A 316 -10.50 -12.82 2.43
C LYS A 316 -10.53 -12.83 0.90
N GLY A 317 -9.67 -12.05 0.24
CA GLY A 317 -9.67 -11.89 -1.21
C GLY A 317 -10.91 -11.18 -1.75
N ALA A 318 -11.56 -10.36 -0.93
CA ALA A 318 -12.82 -9.69 -1.28
C ALA A 318 -12.61 -8.57 -2.29
N TYR A 319 -13.69 -8.26 -3.01
CA TYR A 319 -13.77 -7.15 -3.95
C TYR A 319 -14.99 -6.30 -3.61
N ASP A 320 -14.76 -5.02 -3.35
CA ASP A 320 -15.86 -4.08 -3.20
C ASP A 320 -16.54 -3.84 -4.54
N ASP A 321 -17.86 -3.78 -4.56
CA ASP A 321 -18.61 -3.40 -5.75
C ASP A 321 -18.60 -1.88 -5.91
N VAL A 322 -17.46 -1.37 -6.44
CA VAL A 322 -17.21 0.06 -6.64
C VAL A 322 -18.28 0.69 -7.54
N GLU A 323 -18.74 -0.04 -8.55
CA GLU A 323 -19.76 0.44 -9.47
C GLU A 323 -21.13 0.63 -8.75
N ARG A 324 -21.58 -0.39 -8.01
CA ARG A 324 -22.84 -0.31 -7.24
C ARG A 324 -22.75 0.73 -6.12
N ALA A 325 -21.64 0.78 -5.40
CA ALA A 325 -21.42 1.77 -4.35
C ALA A 325 -21.45 3.18 -4.91
N GLY A 326 -20.73 3.44 -6.01
CA GLY A 326 -20.72 4.73 -6.67
C GLY A 326 -22.11 5.13 -7.14
N LYS A 327 -22.85 4.23 -7.82
CA LYS A 327 -24.24 4.51 -8.26
C LYS A 327 -25.18 4.81 -7.10
N ALA A 328 -24.99 4.19 -5.94
CA ALA A 328 -25.79 4.45 -4.75
C ALA A 328 -25.45 5.79 -4.07
N LEU A 329 -24.18 6.18 -4.12
CA LEU A 329 -23.69 7.41 -3.48
C LEU A 329 -23.92 8.67 -4.34
N MET A 330 -23.90 8.58 -5.67
CA MET A 330 -24.05 9.75 -6.55
C MET A 330 -25.31 10.60 -6.25
N PRO A 331 -26.52 10.05 -6.11
CA PRO A 331 -27.71 10.84 -5.79
C PRO A 331 -27.61 11.60 -4.46
N ILE A 332 -26.89 11.03 -3.49
CA ILE A 332 -26.65 11.65 -2.18
C ILE A 332 -25.68 12.81 -2.34
N LEU A 333 -24.59 12.60 -3.07
CA LEU A 333 -23.58 13.63 -3.32
C LEU A 333 -24.15 14.81 -4.12
N GLU A 334 -25.06 14.52 -5.07
CA GLU A 334 -25.80 15.56 -5.81
C GLU A 334 -26.75 16.32 -4.87
N LYS A 335 -27.57 15.61 -4.07
CA LYS A 335 -28.53 16.18 -3.12
C LYS A 335 -27.91 17.18 -2.16
N TYR A 336 -26.68 16.89 -1.70
CA TYR A 336 -25.97 17.74 -0.73
C TYR A 336 -24.89 18.65 -1.37
N GLY A 337 -24.91 18.84 -2.69
CA GLY A 337 -24.03 19.76 -3.42
C GLY A 337 -22.54 19.35 -3.40
N LEU A 338 -22.26 18.05 -3.24
CA LEU A 338 -20.90 17.51 -3.25
C LEU A 338 -20.47 16.98 -4.62
N PHE A 339 -21.40 16.79 -5.57
CA PHE A 339 -21.09 16.34 -6.91
C PHE A 339 -20.29 17.40 -7.68
N GLU A 340 -20.74 18.66 -7.62
CA GLU A 340 -20.02 19.83 -8.13
C GLU A 340 -20.11 20.97 -7.12
N ARG A 341 -18.96 21.51 -6.72
CA ARG A 341 -18.89 22.66 -5.82
C ARG A 341 -17.90 23.70 -6.31
N LYS A 342 -18.22 24.97 -6.12
CA LYS A 342 -17.30 26.08 -6.37
C LYS A 342 -16.33 26.21 -5.21
N VAL A 343 -15.05 26.15 -5.51
CA VAL A 343 -13.97 26.34 -4.54
C VAL A 343 -13.21 27.60 -4.93
N HIS A 344 -13.36 28.66 -4.15
CA HIS A 344 -12.79 29.97 -4.44
C HIS A 344 -11.33 30.02 -3.98
N TYR A 345 -10.43 30.47 -4.85
CA TYR A 345 -9.01 30.60 -4.52
C TYR A 345 -8.55 32.08 -4.35
N ASP A 346 -9.38 33.02 -4.68
CA ASP A 346 -9.11 34.45 -4.50
C ASP A 346 -10.27 35.11 -3.73
N PRO A 347 -10.08 35.39 -2.43
CA PRO A 347 -11.14 36.00 -1.62
C PRO A 347 -11.56 37.42 -2.09
N ALA A 348 -10.65 38.14 -2.76
CA ALA A 348 -10.93 39.49 -3.27
C ALA A 348 -11.74 39.47 -4.57
N HIS A 349 -11.74 38.36 -5.28
CA HIS A 349 -12.37 38.21 -6.59
C HIS A 349 -13.29 36.97 -6.61
N PRO A 350 -14.58 37.11 -6.22
CA PRO A 350 -15.51 35.96 -6.15
C PRO A 350 -15.72 35.19 -7.46
N GLY A 351 -15.35 35.80 -8.60
CA GLY A 351 -15.35 35.12 -9.91
C GLY A 351 -14.21 34.16 -10.13
N LYS A 352 -13.20 34.13 -9.26
CA LYS A 352 -12.05 33.24 -9.35
C LYS A 352 -12.29 31.99 -8.49
N TYR A 353 -12.76 30.93 -9.12
CA TYR A 353 -13.03 29.65 -8.49
C TYR A 353 -12.73 28.49 -9.42
N ASP A 354 -12.53 27.33 -8.84
CA ASP A 354 -12.49 26.03 -9.49
C ASP A 354 -13.78 25.26 -9.23
N ILE A 355 -14.19 24.42 -10.15
CA ILE A 355 -15.26 23.46 -9.92
C ILE A 355 -14.63 22.13 -9.53
N ARG A 356 -14.93 21.66 -8.33
CA ARG A 356 -14.38 20.43 -7.77
C ARG A 356 -15.50 19.52 -7.26
N ASN A 357 -15.21 18.21 -7.28
CA ASN A 357 -16.01 17.27 -6.51
C ASN A 357 -15.79 17.51 -5.00
N GLY A 358 -16.84 17.38 -4.21
CA GLY A 358 -16.76 17.29 -2.75
C GLY A 358 -16.54 15.86 -2.27
N PHE A 359 -16.09 14.96 -3.15
CA PHE A 359 -15.80 13.58 -2.83
C PHE A 359 -14.58 13.09 -3.57
N TRP A 360 -13.99 12.00 -3.05
CA TRP A 360 -12.88 11.30 -3.66
C TRP A 360 -13.04 9.79 -3.44
N PHE A 361 -13.05 9.02 -4.52
CA PHE A 361 -13.06 7.56 -4.47
C PHE A 361 -11.70 7.02 -4.90
N HIS A 362 -11.02 6.39 -3.96
CA HIS A 362 -9.74 5.74 -4.14
C HIS A 362 -9.93 4.23 -4.15
N VAL A 363 -9.27 3.52 -5.06
CA VAL A 363 -9.33 2.06 -5.16
C VAL A 363 -7.97 1.47 -4.82
N ASP A 364 -7.89 0.74 -3.72
CA ASP A 364 -6.75 -0.12 -3.41
C ASP A 364 -6.90 -1.45 -4.15
N GLY A 365 -6.31 -1.51 -5.33
CA GLY A 365 -6.25 -2.70 -6.18
C GLY A 365 -4.92 -3.43 -6.09
N ALA A 366 -4.26 -3.42 -4.93
CA ALA A 366 -2.89 -3.92 -4.74
C ALA A 366 -2.59 -5.28 -5.40
N LEU A 367 -3.55 -6.20 -5.39
CA LEU A 367 -3.47 -7.46 -6.14
C LEU A 367 -4.47 -7.49 -7.31
N GLY A 368 -5.73 -7.16 -7.06
CA GLY A 368 -6.82 -7.38 -8.00
C GLY A 368 -6.69 -6.53 -9.28
N ALA A 369 -6.20 -5.30 -9.20
CA ALA A 369 -6.02 -4.45 -10.37
C ALA A 369 -4.97 -4.99 -11.36
N ALA A 370 -4.10 -5.90 -10.93
CA ALA A 370 -3.08 -6.49 -11.79
C ALA A 370 -3.59 -7.64 -12.67
N TYR A 371 -4.58 -8.43 -12.21
CA TYR A 371 -5.00 -9.63 -12.94
C TYR A 371 -6.50 -9.67 -13.32
N MET A 372 -7.36 -8.94 -12.60
CA MET A 372 -8.80 -8.92 -12.90
C MET A 372 -9.16 -8.41 -14.30
N PRO A 373 -8.44 -7.47 -14.90
CA PRO A 373 -8.68 -7.13 -16.31
C PRO A 373 -8.54 -8.33 -17.26
N PHE A 374 -7.63 -9.25 -16.97
CA PHE A 374 -7.45 -10.47 -17.78
C PHE A 374 -8.55 -11.51 -17.52
N ILE A 375 -9.05 -11.60 -16.30
CA ILE A 375 -10.26 -12.37 -15.97
C ILE A 375 -11.48 -11.80 -16.72
N GLU A 376 -11.63 -10.48 -16.79
CA GLU A 376 -12.69 -9.84 -17.55
C GLU A 376 -12.58 -10.12 -19.06
N MET A 377 -11.37 -10.09 -19.62
CA MET A 377 -11.14 -10.46 -21.03
C MET A 377 -11.53 -11.91 -21.28
N ALA A 378 -11.22 -12.84 -20.37
CA ALA A 378 -11.64 -14.24 -20.46
C ALA A 378 -13.17 -14.40 -20.38
N TYR A 379 -13.83 -13.61 -19.52
CA TYR A 379 -15.29 -13.56 -19.46
C TYR A 379 -15.90 -13.06 -20.79
N ASN A 380 -15.39 -11.97 -21.32
CA ASN A 380 -15.85 -11.40 -22.59
C ASN A 380 -15.61 -12.34 -23.79
N ALA A 381 -14.58 -13.19 -23.70
CA ALA A 381 -14.31 -14.26 -24.66
C ALA A 381 -15.15 -15.54 -24.42
N GLY A 382 -16.03 -15.56 -23.43
CA GLY A 382 -16.88 -16.71 -23.11
C GLY A 382 -16.16 -17.89 -22.44
N GLN A 383 -14.93 -17.69 -21.95
CA GLN A 383 -14.14 -18.75 -21.32
C GLN A 383 -14.54 -19.02 -19.87
N ILE A 384 -15.14 -18.05 -19.20
CA ILE A 384 -15.68 -18.16 -17.83
C ILE A 384 -17.06 -17.53 -17.74
N LYS A 385 -17.84 -17.93 -16.72
CA LYS A 385 -19.25 -17.52 -16.56
C LYS A 385 -19.47 -16.31 -15.67
N HIS A 386 -18.48 -15.93 -14.90
CA HIS A 386 -18.59 -14.88 -13.88
C HIS A 386 -17.52 -13.82 -14.11
N ARG A 387 -17.88 -12.57 -13.83
CA ARG A 387 -16.95 -11.45 -13.77
C ARG A 387 -17.12 -10.71 -12.45
N ARG A 388 -16.14 -9.89 -12.10
CA ARG A 388 -16.23 -8.97 -10.97
C ARG A 388 -16.76 -7.60 -11.41
N PRO A 389 -17.24 -6.80 -10.46
CA PRO A 389 -17.67 -5.43 -10.73
C PRO A 389 -16.54 -4.59 -11.36
N ASN A 390 -16.94 -3.56 -12.10
CA ASN A 390 -15.99 -2.55 -12.57
C ASN A 390 -15.40 -1.77 -11.40
N PHE A 391 -14.12 -1.43 -11.49
CA PHE A 391 -13.39 -0.76 -10.42
C PHE A 391 -12.48 0.37 -10.91
N ASP A 392 -12.31 0.49 -12.21
CA ASP A 392 -11.30 1.31 -12.88
C ASP A 392 -11.89 2.64 -13.43
N PHE A 393 -11.14 3.33 -14.25
CA PHE A 393 -11.49 4.66 -14.79
C PHE A 393 -12.64 4.66 -15.81
N ARG A 394 -13.22 3.51 -16.16
CA ARG A 394 -14.54 3.45 -16.82
C ARG A 394 -15.61 4.08 -15.94
N LEU A 395 -15.43 4.02 -14.64
CA LEU A 395 -16.31 4.65 -13.67
C LEU A 395 -15.88 6.12 -13.49
N PRO A 396 -16.69 7.08 -13.92
CA PRO A 396 -16.28 8.50 -13.93
C PRO A 396 -15.98 9.06 -12.55
N PHE A 397 -16.49 8.41 -11.51
CA PHE A 397 -16.33 8.78 -10.11
C PHE A 397 -15.09 8.14 -9.43
N VAL A 398 -14.32 7.31 -10.12
CA VAL A 398 -13.03 6.82 -9.60
C VAL A 398 -11.97 7.90 -9.84
N HIS A 399 -11.35 8.35 -8.75
CA HIS A 399 -10.35 9.41 -8.78
C HIS A 399 -8.93 8.88 -8.84
N SER A 400 -8.64 7.79 -8.13
CA SER A 400 -7.30 7.20 -8.11
C SER A 400 -7.32 5.70 -7.88
N LEU A 401 -6.28 5.03 -8.36
CA LEU A 401 -6.10 3.58 -8.33
C LEU A 401 -4.64 3.25 -8.04
N VAL A 402 -4.41 2.19 -7.27
CA VAL A 402 -3.07 1.65 -7.00
C VAL A 402 -2.97 0.16 -7.28
N MET A 403 -1.75 -0.30 -7.59
CA MET A 403 -1.42 -1.71 -7.79
C MET A 403 0.01 -1.99 -7.31
N SER A 404 0.25 -3.19 -6.73
CA SER A 404 1.57 -3.66 -6.30
C SER A 404 2.21 -4.57 -7.34
N GLY A 405 3.43 -4.23 -7.78
CA GLY A 405 4.18 -5.03 -8.77
C GLY A 405 4.84 -6.28 -8.19
N HIS A 406 5.20 -6.26 -6.91
CA HIS A 406 5.77 -7.43 -6.23
C HIS A 406 4.76 -8.55 -5.93
N LYS A 407 3.45 -8.32 -6.17
CA LYS A 407 2.41 -9.34 -6.01
C LYS A 407 2.26 -10.16 -7.29
N TRP A 408 1.34 -9.81 -8.15
CA TRP A 408 1.02 -10.56 -9.37
C TRP A 408 2.18 -10.67 -10.36
N ILE A 409 2.86 -9.56 -10.61
CA ILE A 409 3.99 -9.51 -11.54
C ILE A 409 5.18 -10.28 -10.99
N GLY A 410 5.49 -10.10 -9.70
CA GLY A 410 6.60 -10.76 -9.05
C GLY A 410 7.90 -9.96 -9.17
N ALA A 411 7.85 -8.67 -8.85
CA ALA A 411 9.09 -7.91 -8.72
C ALA A 411 9.88 -8.39 -7.48
N PRO A 412 11.22 -8.42 -7.56
CA PRO A 412 12.07 -8.91 -6.45
C PRO A 412 12.18 -7.93 -5.27
N TRP A 413 11.55 -6.77 -5.36
CA TRP A 413 11.42 -5.76 -4.31
C TRP A 413 10.06 -5.07 -4.37
N PRO A 414 9.64 -4.40 -3.29
CA PRO A 414 8.40 -3.64 -3.31
C PRO A 414 8.39 -2.58 -4.41
N CYS A 415 7.37 -2.61 -5.24
CA CYS A 415 7.11 -1.60 -6.26
C CYS A 415 5.62 -1.64 -6.63
N GLY A 416 5.16 -0.70 -7.44
CA GLY A 416 3.76 -0.63 -7.84
C GLY A 416 3.49 0.48 -8.84
N ILE A 417 2.21 0.78 -9.04
CA ILE A 417 1.74 1.90 -9.86
C ILE A 417 0.66 2.66 -9.10
N TYR A 418 0.77 3.98 -9.08
CA TYR A 418 -0.31 4.89 -8.75
C TYR A 418 -0.80 5.56 -10.03
N MET A 419 -2.11 5.70 -10.17
CA MET A 419 -2.72 6.38 -11.32
C MET A 419 -3.91 7.24 -10.89
N THR A 420 -4.05 8.38 -11.54
CA THR A 420 -5.16 9.33 -11.40
C THR A 420 -5.38 10.05 -12.74
N LYS A 421 -6.31 11.00 -12.80
CA LYS A 421 -6.45 11.89 -13.97
C LYS A 421 -5.59 13.14 -13.80
N THR A 422 -5.15 13.73 -14.90
CA THR A 422 -4.30 14.94 -14.91
C THR A 422 -4.92 16.09 -14.10
N LYS A 423 -6.25 16.27 -14.16
CA LYS A 423 -6.96 17.28 -13.35
C LYS A 423 -6.90 17.06 -11.84
N PHE A 424 -6.58 15.87 -11.41
CA PHE A 424 -6.46 15.50 -9.99
C PHE A 424 -5.00 15.35 -9.55
N GLN A 425 -4.04 15.60 -10.44
CA GLN A 425 -2.63 15.49 -10.12
C GLN A 425 -2.25 16.43 -8.99
N LEU A 426 -1.66 15.85 -7.91
CA LEU A 426 -1.04 16.62 -6.87
C LEU A 426 0.25 17.26 -7.41
N ARG A 427 0.43 18.55 -7.17
CA ARG A 427 1.68 19.25 -7.48
C ARG A 427 2.30 19.71 -6.16
N PRO A 428 3.53 19.29 -5.85
CA PRO A 428 4.29 19.85 -4.75
C PRO A 428 4.63 21.33 -5.01
N PRO A 429 4.99 22.08 -3.95
CA PRO A 429 5.21 23.52 -4.05
C PRO A 429 6.46 23.90 -4.84
N ASP A 430 7.44 23.01 -4.95
CA ASP A 430 8.77 23.33 -5.46
C ASP A 430 9.00 22.71 -6.83
N GLU A 431 9.59 23.50 -7.74
CA GLU A 431 10.18 23.05 -9.00
C GLU A 431 11.71 23.20 -8.88
N PRO A 432 12.43 22.25 -8.28
CA PRO A 432 13.85 22.38 -8.04
C PRO A 432 14.64 22.43 -9.35
N GLU A 433 15.32 23.55 -9.61
CA GLU A 433 16.06 23.76 -10.87
C GLU A 433 17.09 22.66 -11.16
N TYR A 434 17.75 22.12 -10.11
CA TYR A 434 18.76 21.08 -10.28
C TYR A 434 18.19 19.75 -10.80
N ILE A 435 16.92 19.49 -10.57
CA ILE A 435 16.21 18.30 -11.10
C ILE A 435 15.87 18.51 -12.58
N GLY A 436 15.56 19.74 -12.98
CA GLY A 436 15.14 20.08 -14.34
C GLY A 436 13.77 19.52 -14.73
N SER A 437 12.97 19.13 -13.75
CA SER A 437 11.56 18.72 -13.90
C SER A 437 10.82 18.95 -12.59
N PRO A 438 9.48 19.15 -12.61
CA PRO A 438 8.70 19.24 -11.38
C PRO A 438 8.85 17.97 -10.53
N ASP A 439 8.88 18.12 -9.21
CA ASP A 439 8.84 17.01 -8.28
C ASP A 439 7.37 16.68 -7.94
N THR A 440 6.73 15.87 -8.79
CA THR A 440 5.30 15.53 -8.71
C THR A 440 5.02 14.22 -8.01
N THR A 441 6.05 13.49 -7.57
CA THR A 441 5.91 12.16 -6.98
C THR A 441 6.12 12.20 -5.46
N PHE A 442 5.79 11.12 -4.76
CA PHE A 442 5.94 11.07 -3.29
C PHE A 442 7.41 11.20 -2.85
N ALA A 443 8.30 10.52 -3.56
CA ALA A 443 9.74 10.60 -3.35
C ALA A 443 10.40 11.23 -4.57
N GLY A 444 11.30 12.20 -4.38
CA GLY A 444 12.03 12.82 -5.48
C GLY A 444 12.86 11.79 -6.25
N SER A 445 13.75 11.08 -5.58
CA SER A 445 14.50 9.95 -6.15
C SER A 445 13.65 8.68 -6.15
N ARG A 446 13.53 8.04 -7.32
CA ARG A 446 12.75 6.80 -7.49
C ARG A 446 13.58 5.71 -8.16
N ASN A 447 13.43 4.48 -7.68
CA ASN A 447 14.15 3.33 -8.19
C ASN A 447 13.78 3.03 -9.66
N GLY A 448 14.67 3.33 -10.59
CA GLY A 448 14.45 3.07 -12.02
C GLY A 448 14.38 1.59 -12.39
N PHE A 449 14.95 0.69 -11.59
CA PHE A 449 14.81 -0.75 -11.79
C PHE A 449 13.35 -1.22 -11.69
N SER A 450 12.53 -0.58 -10.85
CA SER A 450 11.11 -0.93 -10.76
C SER A 450 10.40 -0.78 -12.10
N ALA A 451 10.65 0.30 -12.83
CA ALA A 451 10.09 0.49 -14.17
C ALA A 451 10.62 -0.54 -15.17
N MET A 452 11.90 -0.92 -15.07
CA MET A 452 12.50 -1.96 -15.93
C MET A 452 11.88 -3.34 -15.68
N ILE A 453 11.65 -3.73 -14.43
CA ILE A 453 10.99 -4.99 -14.07
C ILE A 453 9.58 -5.06 -14.66
N PHE A 454 8.80 -3.99 -14.52
CA PHE A 454 7.47 -3.93 -15.12
C PHE A 454 7.54 -4.08 -16.64
N TRP A 455 8.43 -3.31 -17.26
CA TRP A 455 8.57 -3.32 -18.72
C TRP A 455 9.01 -4.69 -19.24
N ASP A 456 10.00 -5.32 -18.60
CA ASP A 456 10.50 -6.63 -18.98
C ASP A 456 9.41 -7.71 -18.86
N TYR A 457 8.69 -7.70 -17.73
CA TYR A 457 7.57 -8.61 -17.52
C TYR A 457 6.49 -8.43 -18.62
N LEU A 458 6.09 -7.20 -18.90
CA LEU A 458 5.06 -6.91 -19.90
C LEU A 458 5.54 -7.24 -21.33
N ALA A 459 6.82 -7.04 -21.62
CA ALA A 459 7.42 -7.40 -22.90
C ALA A 459 7.45 -8.92 -23.13
N LYS A 460 7.67 -9.71 -22.08
CA LYS A 460 7.69 -11.19 -22.13
C LYS A 460 6.29 -11.80 -22.14
N ASN A 461 5.27 -11.10 -21.61
CA ASN A 461 3.94 -11.67 -21.37
C ASN A 461 2.86 -10.93 -22.16
N SER A 462 2.44 -11.50 -23.29
CA SER A 462 1.31 -10.98 -24.06
C SER A 462 0.00 -11.03 -23.27
N TYR A 463 -1.04 -10.31 -23.71
CA TYR A 463 -2.39 -10.41 -23.10
C TYR A 463 -2.89 -11.86 -23.05
N LYS A 464 -2.66 -12.63 -24.11
CA LYS A 464 -3.01 -14.05 -24.13
C LYS A 464 -2.33 -14.83 -23.01
N ALA A 465 -1.01 -14.66 -22.84
CA ALA A 465 -0.27 -15.32 -21.76
C ALA A 465 -0.75 -14.90 -20.37
N GLN A 466 -1.11 -13.63 -20.18
CA GLN A 466 -1.63 -13.14 -18.91
C GLN A 466 -3.07 -13.62 -18.62
N ILE A 467 -3.91 -13.75 -19.65
CA ILE A 467 -5.24 -14.39 -19.54
C ILE A 467 -5.08 -15.85 -19.12
N GLU A 468 -4.21 -16.60 -19.81
CA GLU A 468 -3.93 -18.00 -19.50
C GLU A 468 -3.40 -18.16 -18.06
N LYS A 469 -2.49 -17.29 -17.62
CA LYS A 469 -1.99 -17.26 -16.25
C LYS A 469 -3.11 -16.96 -15.24
N ALA A 470 -3.97 -15.99 -15.52
CA ALA A 470 -5.07 -15.60 -14.63
C ALA A 470 -6.10 -16.74 -14.49
N LEU A 471 -6.48 -17.37 -15.59
CA LEU A 471 -7.37 -18.53 -15.59
C LEU A 471 -6.74 -19.73 -14.88
N TYR A 472 -5.46 -20.00 -15.12
CA TYR A 472 -4.76 -21.09 -14.44
C TYR A 472 -4.78 -20.91 -12.93
N THR A 473 -4.39 -19.74 -12.42
CA THR A 473 -4.33 -19.48 -10.99
C THR A 473 -5.71 -19.47 -10.32
N GLU A 474 -6.74 -18.98 -10.99
CA GLU A 474 -8.12 -19.00 -10.50
C GLU A 474 -8.67 -20.43 -10.43
N ASN A 475 -8.54 -21.19 -11.53
CA ASN A 475 -8.94 -22.61 -11.54
C ASN A 475 -8.19 -23.40 -10.47
N PHE A 476 -6.93 -23.07 -10.26
CA PHE A 476 -6.09 -23.72 -9.26
C PHE A 476 -6.55 -23.36 -7.82
N ALA A 477 -6.99 -22.13 -7.59
CA ALA A 477 -7.59 -21.72 -6.31
C ALA A 477 -8.87 -22.53 -6.03
N THR A 478 -9.74 -22.67 -7.02
CA THR A 478 -10.94 -23.51 -6.93
C THR A 478 -10.59 -24.97 -6.63
N HIS A 479 -9.57 -25.52 -7.29
CA HIS A 479 -9.11 -26.89 -7.04
C HIS A 479 -8.56 -27.08 -5.62
N ALA A 480 -7.71 -26.18 -5.14
CA ALA A 480 -7.16 -26.24 -3.79
C ALA A 480 -8.27 -26.08 -2.71
N TYR A 481 -9.26 -25.22 -2.98
CA TYR A 481 -10.45 -25.09 -2.13
C TYR A 481 -11.21 -26.42 -2.00
N GLN A 482 -11.45 -27.12 -3.11
CA GLN A 482 -12.12 -28.44 -3.08
C GLN A 482 -11.32 -29.48 -2.28
N LYS A 483 -9.98 -29.52 -2.46
CA LYS A 483 -9.13 -30.42 -1.66
C LYS A 483 -9.19 -30.14 -0.15
N LEU A 484 -9.31 -28.89 0.25
CA LEU A 484 -9.48 -28.55 1.66
C LEU A 484 -10.86 -28.93 2.20
N LEU A 485 -11.92 -28.83 1.40
CA LEU A 485 -13.24 -29.34 1.77
C LEU A 485 -13.26 -30.86 1.90
N GLU A 486 -12.63 -31.60 0.97
CA GLU A 486 -12.46 -33.05 1.05
C GLU A 486 -11.67 -33.47 2.31
N LEU A 487 -10.63 -32.68 2.66
CA LEU A 487 -9.86 -32.89 3.89
C LEU A 487 -10.74 -32.69 5.14
N GLN A 488 -11.54 -31.61 5.18
CA GLN A 488 -12.49 -31.34 6.26
C GLN A 488 -13.43 -32.52 6.49
N GLU A 489 -14.01 -33.06 5.42
CA GLU A 489 -14.87 -34.25 5.48
C GLU A 489 -14.10 -35.49 5.98
N LYS A 490 -12.91 -35.75 5.46
CA LYS A 490 -12.06 -36.86 5.87
C LYS A 490 -11.67 -36.81 7.34
N LEU A 491 -11.35 -35.63 7.84
CA LEU A 491 -10.98 -35.41 9.25
C LEU A 491 -12.18 -35.35 10.18
N GLN A 492 -13.41 -35.18 9.66
CA GLN A 492 -14.62 -34.89 10.41
C GLN A 492 -14.43 -33.69 11.36
N LEU A 493 -13.68 -32.70 10.92
CA LEU A 493 -13.33 -31.48 11.63
C LEU A 493 -13.72 -30.27 10.79
N ASP A 494 -14.48 -29.34 11.36
CA ASP A 494 -14.77 -28.06 10.68
C ASP A 494 -13.49 -27.23 10.57
N LEU A 495 -12.98 -27.09 9.35
CA LEU A 495 -11.79 -26.30 9.04
C LEU A 495 -12.14 -24.86 8.64
N TRP A 496 -13.42 -24.47 8.65
CA TRP A 496 -13.88 -23.13 8.28
C TRP A 496 -13.36 -22.67 6.90
N VAL A 497 -13.31 -23.62 5.96
CA VAL A 497 -12.72 -23.37 4.63
C VAL A 497 -13.59 -22.40 3.85
N GLU A 498 -13.00 -21.29 3.42
CA GLU A 498 -13.69 -20.24 2.67
C GLU A 498 -12.87 -19.77 1.47
N HIS A 499 -13.57 -19.52 0.37
CA HIS A 499 -13.00 -19.00 -0.87
C HIS A 499 -13.98 -18.00 -1.51
N THR A 500 -13.50 -16.79 -1.76
CA THR A 500 -14.25 -15.80 -2.54
C THR A 500 -14.07 -16.13 -4.03
N PRO A 501 -15.15 -16.37 -4.81
CA PRO A 501 -15.04 -16.71 -6.23
C PRO A 501 -14.17 -15.70 -6.99
N LEU A 502 -13.39 -16.15 -7.97
CA LEU A 502 -12.39 -15.38 -8.74
C LEU A 502 -11.25 -14.77 -7.90
N SER A 503 -11.19 -15.05 -6.60
CA SER A 503 -10.06 -14.71 -5.75
C SER A 503 -8.97 -15.77 -5.86
N LEU A 504 -7.74 -15.38 -5.61
CA LEU A 504 -6.60 -16.28 -5.49
C LEU A 504 -6.36 -16.72 -4.04
N THR A 505 -7.24 -16.32 -3.11
CA THR A 505 -7.10 -16.50 -1.67
C THR A 505 -8.05 -17.56 -1.16
N ILE A 506 -7.54 -18.48 -0.35
CA ILE A 506 -8.35 -19.45 0.39
C ILE A 506 -7.98 -19.30 1.86
N ARG A 507 -8.95 -19.16 2.75
CA ARG A 507 -8.72 -19.15 4.19
C ARG A 507 -9.28 -20.42 4.84
N PHE A 508 -8.63 -20.85 5.90
CA PHE A 508 -9.02 -22.01 6.66
C PHE A 508 -8.47 -21.99 8.08
N LYS A 509 -8.87 -22.94 8.91
CA LYS A 509 -8.42 -23.05 10.30
C LYS A 509 -6.92 -23.13 10.40
N GLN A 510 -6.31 -22.34 11.29
CA GLN A 510 -4.86 -22.31 11.51
C GLN A 510 -4.37 -23.67 12.00
N PRO A 511 -3.39 -24.28 11.32
CA PRO A 511 -2.73 -25.49 11.79
C PRO A 511 -1.69 -25.20 12.86
N ASN A 512 -0.95 -26.23 13.29
CA ASN A 512 0.14 -26.11 14.26
C ASN A 512 1.28 -25.18 13.76
N PRO A 513 2.14 -24.66 14.67
CA PRO A 513 3.19 -23.70 14.31
C PRO A 513 4.22 -24.23 13.30
N ASP A 514 4.50 -25.53 13.28
CA ASP A 514 5.49 -26.11 12.35
C ASP A 514 4.98 -26.04 10.90
N ILE A 515 3.70 -26.32 10.69
CA ILE A 515 3.04 -26.19 9.38
C ILE A 515 2.95 -24.73 8.98
N VAL A 516 2.57 -23.84 9.91
CA VAL A 516 2.55 -22.39 9.68
C VAL A 516 3.92 -21.90 9.21
N PHE A 517 4.98 -22.31 9.88
CA PHE A 517 6.35 -21.92 9.52
C PHE A 517 6.78 -22.51 8.17
N LYS A 518 6.57 -23.83 7.95
CA LYS A 518 6.96 -24.52 6.71
C LYS A 518 6.39 -23.85 5.47
N TYR A 519 5.11 -23.50 5.50
CA TYR A 519 4.40 -22.90 4.35
C TYR A 519 4.33 -21.37 4.40
N SER A 520 5.01 -20.73 5.34
CA SER A 520 4.97 -19.27 5.57
C SER A 520 3.54 -18.75 5.65
N LEU A 521 2.64 -19.46 6.35
CA LEU A 521 1.23 -19.09 6.41
C LEU A 521 1.04 -17.79 7.19
N SER A 522 0.22 -16.90 6.67
CA SER A 522 -0.22 -15.70 7.36
C SER A 522 -1.49 -16.00 8.15
N CYS A 523 -1.52 -15.61 9.41
CA CYS A 523 -2.57 -15.99 10.36
C CYS A 523 -3.31 -14.76 10.91
N GLU A 524 -4.60 -14.94 11.23
CA GLU A 524 -5.45 -13.92 11.80
C GLU A 524 -6.46 -14.53 12.80
N THR A 525 -6.76 -13.79 13.86
CA THR A 525 -7.82 -14.15 14.80
C THR A 525 -9.06 -13.29 14.53
N LEU A 526 -10.19 -13.94 14.26
CA LEU A 526 -11.48 -13.30 14.07
C LEU A 526 -12.50 -13.81 15.09
N TYR A 527 -13.49 -12.98 15.39
CA TYR A 527 -14.66 -13.38 16.18
C TYR A 527 -15.86 -13.53 15.23
N VAL A 528 -16.24 -14.79 14.97
CA VAL A 528 -17.34 -15.14 14.08
C VAL A 528 -18.48 -15.68 14.96
N TYR A 529 -19.65 -15.03 14.94
CA TYR A 529 -20.79 -15.37 15.81
C TYR A 529 -20.41 -15.50 17.29
N GLN A 530 -19.53 -14.61 17.79
CA GLN A 530 -18.97 -14.58 19.15
C GLN A 530 -17.96 -15.72 19.45
N GLU A 531 -17.69 -16.60 18.52
CA GLU A 531 -16.68 -17.63 18.62
C GLU A 531 -15.32 -17.10 18.15
N LYS A 532 -14.29 -17.29 18.97
CA LYS A 532 -12.90 -16.96 18.59
C LYS A 532 -12.39 -18.00 17.62
N ARG A 533 -12.08 -17.59 16.37
CA ARG A 533 -11.52 -18.44 15.33
C ARG A 533 -10.14 -17.95 14.92
N GLN A 534 -9.18 -18.87 14.87
CA GLN A 534 -7.86 -18.61 14.33
C GLN A 534 -7.78 -19.17 12.91
N TYR A 535 -7.66 -18.27 11.97
CA TYR A 535 -7.55 -18.58 10.54
C TYR A 535 -6.10 -18.47 10.07
N CYS A 536 -5.78 -19.18 9.02
CA CYS A 536 -4.68 -18.85 8.12
C CYS A 536 -5.20 -18.77 6.69
N HIS A 537 -4.40 -18.23 5.79
CA HIS A 537 -4.73 -18.21 4.38
C HIS A 537 -3.57 -18.64 3.49
N ILE A 538 -3.91 -19.10 2.29
CA ILE A 538 -2.98 -19.41 1.20
C ILE A 538 -3.38 -18.66 -0.06
N PHE A 539 -2.36 -18.37 -0.89
CA PHE A 539 -2.53 -17.68 -2.17
C PHE A 539 -2.06 -18.54 -3.33
N MET A 540 -2.92 -18.68 -4.34
CA MET A 540 -2.59 -19.38 -5.58
C MET A 540 -1.86 -18.44 -6.53
N MET A 541 -0.56 -18.30 -6.31
CA MET A 541 0.33 -17.51 -7.16
C MET A 541 1.04 -18.41 -8.20
N ALA A 542 1.78 -17.82 -9.13
CA ALA A 542 2.36 -18.54 -10.27
C ALA A 542 3.36 -19.66 -9.92
N GLN A 543 3.94 -19.66 -8.70
CA GLN A 543 4.83 -20.70 -8.23
C GLN A 543 4.10 -21.95 -7.70
N VAL A 544 2.80 -21.82 -7.41
CA VAL A 544 2.02 -22.91 -6.79
C VAL A 544 1.68 -23.98 -7.83
N ASN A 545 1.85 -25.24 -7.46
CA ASN A 545 1.59 -26.40 -8.30
C ASN A 545 0.91 -27.52 -7.51
N ASN A 546 0.44 -28.57 -8.20
CA ASN A 546 -0.26 -29.69 -7.57
C ASN A 546 0.57 -30.37 -6.49
N GLN A 547 1.87 -30.59 -6.71
CA GLN A 547 2.74 -31.24 -5.73
C GLN A 547 2.75 -30.48 -4.41
N LEU A 548 2.89 -29.14 -4.47
CA LEU A 548 2.93 -28.30 -3.27
C LEU A 548 1.60 -28.35 -2.50
N ILE A 549 0.46 -28.37 -3.20
CA ILE A 549 -0.85 -28.50 -2.55
C ILE A 549 -1.04 -29.91 -1.98
N ASP A 550 -0.62 -30.97 -2.69
CA ASP A 550 -0.70 -32.34 -2.19
C ASP A 550 0.16 -32.53 -0.93
N GLU A 551 1.36 -31.94 -0.88
CA GLU A 551 2.21 -31.91 0.30
C GLU A 551 1.54 -31.16 1.47
N LEU A 552 0.94 -30.00 1.22
CA LEU A 552 0.17 -29.27 2.24
C LEU A 552 -0.98 -30.12 2.78
N ILE A 553 -1.78 -30.74 1.91
CA ILE A 553 -2.91 -31.60 2.32
C ILE A 553 -2.42 -32.82 3.11
N ALA A 554 -1.27 -33.40 2.73
CA ALA A 554 -0.66 -34.51 3.48
C ALA A 554 -0.24 -34.08 4.90
N ASP A 555 0.39 -32.91 5.02
CA ASP A 555 0.79 -32.38 6.33
C ASP A 555 -0.44 -32.01 7.19
N LEU A 556 -1.45 -31.38 6.61
CA LEU A 556 -2.71 -31.07 7.29
C LEU A 556 -3.54 -32.31 7.67
N SER A 557 -3.27 -33.47 7.03
CA SER A 557 -3.93 -34.75 7.37
C SER A 557 -3.31 -35.43 8.58
N GLN A 558 -2.19 -34.95 9.09
CA GLN A 558 -1.52 -35.54 10.25
C GLN A 558 -2.34 -35.32 11.53
N ARG A 559 -2.29 -36.27 12.45
CA ARG A 559 -3.06 -36.27 13.69
C ARG A 559 -2.85 -35.03 14.57
N ASN A 560 -1.67 -34.43 14.51
CA ASN A 560 -1.28 -33.25 15.30
C ASN A 560 -1.37 -31.94 14.50
N ALA A 561 -1.87 -31.96 13.27
CA ALA A 561 -1.93 -30.79 12.41
C ALA A 561 -2.83 -29.69 13.01
N PHE A 562 -3.95 -30.07 13.60
CA PHE A 562 -4.89 -29.17 14.25
C PHE A 562 -4.98 -29.53 15.74
N PRO A 563 -4.13 -28.94 16.61
CA PRO A 563 -4.23 -29.17 18.04
C PRO A 563 -5.60 -28.72 18.55
N GLU A 564 -6.14 -29.43 19.56
CA GLU A 564 -7.37 -28.98 20.23
C GLU A 564 -7.13 -27.56 20.71
N GLN A 565 -7.82 -26.60 20.14
CA GLN A 565 -7.84 -25.24 20.65
C GLN A 565 -8.43 -25.36 22.05
N ASP A 566 -7.73 -24.80 23.05
CA ASP A 566 -8.24 -24.75 24.42
C ASP A 566 -9.55 -23.93 24.39
N THR A 567 -10.65 -24.65 24.19
CA THR A 567 -12.01 -24.10 24.18
C THR A 567 -12.48 -23.74 25.58
N ARG A 568 -11.58 -23.77 26.57
CA ARG A 568 -11.85 -23.13 27.83
C ARG A 568 -11.91 -21.62 27.61
N ILE A 569 -13.03 -21.20 27.05
CA ILE A 569 -13.59 -19.90 27.36
C ILE A 569 -13.67 -19.91 28.89
N SER A 570 -12.87 -19.13 29.56
CA SER A 570 -13.29 -18.59 30.84
C SER A 570 -14.68 -18.05 30.58
N GLN A 571 -15.72 -18.76 31.05
CA GLN A 571 -17.08 -18.29 30.94
C GLN A 571 -17.03 -16.84 31.41
N PRO A 572 -17.57 -15.88 30.65
CA PRO A 572 -17.83 -14.60 31.23
C PRO A 572 -18.74 -14.92 32.41
N SER A 573 -18.23 -14.74 33.60
CA SER A 573 -19.05 -14.69 34.80
C SER A 573 -20.25 -13.84 34.42
N ASN A 574 -21.47 -14.37 34.66
CA ASN A 574 -22.72 -13.65 34.49
C ASN A 574 -22.80 -12.51 35.51
N GLU A 575 -21.85 -11.61 35.47
CA GLU A 575 -21.93 -10.30 36.04
C GLU A 575 -22.32 -9.38 34.88
N ILE A 576 -23.59 -9.03 34.85
CA ILE A 576 -24.09 -7.85 34.19
C ILE A 576 -23.23 -6.70 34.68
N PHE A 577 -22.15 -6.40 33.95
CA PHE A 577 -21.34 -5.22 34.19
C PHE A 577 -22.15 -3.98 33.76
N VAL A 578 -23.02 -3.55 34.68
CA VAL A 578 -23.33 -2.15 34.83
C VAL A 578 -22.12 -1.52 35.49
N ALA A 579 -21.09 -1.28 34.73
CA ALA A 579 -19.97 -0.47 35.17
C ALA A 579 -19.69 0.59 34.12
N LYS A 580 -20.23 1.76 34.33
CA LYS A 580 -19.56 3.01 34.01
C LYS A 580 -18.27 3.12 34.84
N GLU A 581 -17.35 2.20 34.69
CA GLU A 581 -15.97 2.45 35.05
C GLU A 581 -15.28 3.09 33.86
N ALA A 582 -14.79 4.33 34.07
CA ALA A 582 -13.87 4.98 33.16
C ALA A 582 -12.79 3.95 32.79
N LYS A 583 -12.69 3.59 31.49
CA LYS A 583 -11.65 2.68 31.00
C LYS A 583 -10.32 3.23 31.48
N LYS A 584 -9.68 2.53 32.42
CA LYS A 584 -8.35 2.87 32.86
C LYS A 584 -7.44 2.82 31.66
N LEU A 585 -6.90 3.96 31.25
CA LEU A 585 -5.87 4.02 30.21
C LEU A 585 -4.66 3.25 30.75
N LEU A 586 -4.44 2.04 30.25
CA LEU A 586 -3.28 1.23 30.59
C LEU A 586 -2.09 1.78 29.80
N GLN A 587 -1.04 2.15 30.53
CA GLN A 587 0.23 2.51 29.90
C GLN A 587 0.83 1.26 29.25
N ILE A 588 1.11 1.34 27.94
CA ILE A 588 1.83 0.27 27.24
C ILE A 588 3.23 0.14 27.85
N PRO A 589 3.66 -1.06 28.26
CA PRO A 589 5.02 -1.25 28.77
C PRO A 589 6.09 -0.79 27.78
N HIS A 590 7.15 -0.26 28.31
CA HIS A 590 8.17 0.61 27.74
C HIS A 590 9.03 0.11 26.56
N THR A 591 8.50 -0.43 25.52
CA THR A 591 9.31 -0.77 24.34
C THR A 591 8.91 -0.03 23.06
N GLY A 592 8.76 1.24 23.17
CA GLY A 592 8.42 2.12 22.07
C GLY A 592 7.11 2.87 22.33
N ARG A 593 7.23 4.14 22.66
CA ARG A 593 6.10 5.04 22.60
C ARG A 593 5.82 5.33 21.14
N GLY A 594 4.88 4.58 20.55
CA GLY A 594 4.30 4.99 19.29
C GLY A 594 3.61 6.32 19.52
N PHE A 595 4.01 7.35 18.81
CA PHE A 595 3.19 8.55 18.68
C PHE A 595 1.93 8.14 17.93
N LYS A 596 0.78 8.38 18.53
CA LYS A 596 -0.49 8.31 17.82
C LYS A 596 -0.71 9.60 17.09
#